data_3ff0a60b517ba829f93c333ffeae3bee
#
_entry.id   3ff0a60b517ba829f93c333ffeae3bee
#
_cell.length_a   1.000
_cell.length_b   1.000
_cell.length_c   1.000
_cell.angle_alpha   90.00
_cell.angle_beta   90.00
_cell.angle_gamma   90.00
#
_symmetry.space_group_name_H-M   'P 1'
#
loop_
_entity.id
_entity.type
_entity.pdbx_description
1 polymer ?
#
loop_
_entity_poly.entity_id
_entity_poly.type
_entity_poly.pdbx_seq_one_letter_code
_entity_poly.pdbx_strand_id
1 'polypeptide(L)'
;MSKNGFTLIELIMVMVIIGILAAVSIPRFAGIVRQSEAASEQGVLVSMVAALDTYSHEQYIEDGVLAWPTNPFDALNKVPPSFDKSGTVLMKEMDDSDWIYTADKSDEYPNSIVHRRKEDSLSIWPYNPVTGEVGYDNPPYQPTFTVYRPDLQE
;
A
#
# COMPACT_ATOMS: atom_id res chain seq x y z
N MET A 1 -43.31 -31.29 -23.69
CA MET A 1 -41.98 -30.66 -23.54
C MET A 1 -41.09 -31.65 -22.81
N SER A 2 -40.13 -32.27 -23.45
CA SER A 2 -39.16 -33.18 -22.81
C SER A 2 -38.17 -32.33 -22.01
N LYS A 3 -38.12 -32.53 -20.70
CA LYS A 3 -37.08 -31.92 -19.85
C LYS A 3 -35.85 -32.84 -19.96
N ASN A 4 -34.89 -32.44 -20.78
CA ASN A 4 -33.59 -33.06 -20.80
C ASN A 4 -32.84 -32.64 -19.54
N GLY A 5 -32.62 -33.59 -18.63
CA GLY A 5 -31.77 -33.39 -17.47
C GLY A 5 -30.29 -33.63 -17.84
N PHE A 6 -29.37 -32.94 -17.14
CA PHE A 6 -27.93 -33.17 -17.26
C PHE A 6 -27.58 -34.61 -16.83
N THR A 7 -26.64 -35.23 -17.53
CA THR A 7 -26.08 -36.51 -17.14
C THR A 7 -24.98 -36.30 -16.07
N LEU A 8 -24.79 -37.30 -15.22
CA LEU A 8 -23.75 -37.24 -14.17
C LEU A 8 -22.34 -37.07 -14.79
N ILE A 9 -22.11 -37.70 -15.96
CA ILE A 9 -20.82 -37.59 -16.65
C ILE A 9 -20.55 -36.16 -17.18
N GLU A 10 -21.58 -35.49 -17.69
CA GLU A 10 -21.44 -34.09 -18.13
C GLU A 10 -21.04 -33.16 -16.96
N LEU A 11 -21.65 -33.41 -15.78
CA LEU A 11 -21.29 -32.61 -14.59
C LEU A 11 -19.84 -32.84 -14.16
N ILE A 12 -19.40 -34.12 -14.14
CA ILE A 12 -18.02 -34.47 -13.77
C ILE A 12 -17.02 -33.85 -14.77
N MET A 13 -17.29 -33.95 -16.07
CA MET A 13 -16.42 -33.38 -17.10
C MET A 13 -16.27 -31.86 -16.93
N VAL A 14 -17.36 -31.15 -16.65
CA VAL A 14 -17.31 -29.69 -16.40
C VAL A 14 -16.49 -29.38 -15.15
N MET A 15 -16.67 -30.12 -14.05
CA MET A 15 -15.89 -29.89 -12.82
C MET A 15 -14.39 -30.15 -13.05
N VAL A 16 -13.99 -31.16 -13.81
CA VAL A 16 -12.59 -31.42 -14.15
C VAL A 16 -12.00 -30.27 -14.97
N ILE A 17 -12.72 -29.78 -15.98
CA ILE A 17 -12.25 -28.70 -16.83
C ILE A 17 -12.08 -27.39 -16.00
N ILE A 18 -13.06 -27.05 -15.18
CA ILE A 18 -12.99 -25.88 -14.29
C ILE A 18 -11.83 -26.03 -13.30
N GLY A 19 -11.61 -27.21 -12.74
CA GLY A 19 -10.49 -27.49 -11.84
C GLY A 19 -9.13 -27.24 -12.48
N ILE A 20 -8.93 -27.69 -13.71
CA ILE A 20 -7.69 -27.47 -14.47
C ILE A 20 -7.51 -25.98 -14.78
N LEU A 21 -8.57 -25.29 -15.23
CA LEU A 21 -8.51 -23.86 -15.53
C LEU A 21 -8.22 -23.05 -14.26
N ALA A 22 -8.83 -23.39 -13.13
CA ALA A 22 -8.58 -22.73 -11.85
C ALA A 22 -7.12 -22.90 -11.41
N ALA A 23 -6.57 -24.11 -11.49
CA ALA A 23 -5.20 -24.41 -11.09
C ALA A 23 -4.16 -23.57 -11.86
N VAL A 24 -4.41 -23.24 -13.12
CA VAL A 24 -3.52 -22.38 -13.94
C VAL A 24 -3.77 -20.90 -13.70
N SER A 25 -4.99 -20.51 -13.41
CA SER A 25 -5.39 -19.10 -13.30
C SER A 25 -4.99 -18.47 -11.97
N ILE A 26 -5.14 -19.17 -10.85
CA ILE A 26 -4.87 -18.66 -9.50
C ILE A 26 -3.46 -18.05 -9.37
N PRO A 27 -2.35 -18.71 -9.71
CA PRO A 27 -1.01 -18.15 -9.56
C PRO A 27 -0.75 -16.95 -10.46
N ARG A 28 -1.43 -16.85 -11.61
CA ARG A 28 -1.33 -15.69 -12.51
C ARG A 28 -2.01 -14.45 -11.91
N PHE A 29 -3.17 -14.64 -11.29
CA PHE A 29 -3.89 -13.53 -10.65
C PHE A 29 -3.13 -12.96 -9.47
N ALA A 30 -2.48 -13.76 -8.64
CA ALA A 30 -1.64 -13.30 -7.54
C ALA A 30 -0.53 -12.33 -8.01
N GLY A 31 0.11 -12.62 -9.15
CA GLY A 31 1.10 -11.74 -9.76
C GLY A 31 0.53 -10.38 -10.19
N ILE A 32 -0.66 -10.38 -10.78
CA ILE A 32 -1.35 -9.15 -11.22
C ILE A 32 -1.75 -8.29 -10.02
N VAL A 33 -2.24 -8.90 -8.95
CA VAL A 33 -2.60 -8.17 -7.71
C VAL A 33 -1.38 -7.45 -7.16
N ARG A 34 -0.23 -8.12 -6.99
CA ARG A 34 1.01 -7.49 -6.52
C ARG A 34 1.46 -6.31 -7.37
N GLN A 35 1.39 -6.45 -8.70
CA GLN A 35 1.74 -5.36 -9.61
C GLN A 35 0.78 -4.17 -9.50
N SER A 36 -0.51 -4.45 -9.30
CA SER A 36 -1.53 -3.41 -9.11
C SER A 36 -1.32 -2.66 -7.79
N GLU A 37 -1.00 -3.36 -6.71
CA GLU A 37 -0.69 -2.74 -5.42
C GLU A 37 0.56 -1.87 -5.51
N ALA A 38 1.65 -2.36 -6.12
CA ALA A 38 2.87 -1.59 -6.33
C ALA A 38 2.63 -0.33 -7.19
N ALA A 39 1.81 -0.43 -8.23
CA ALA A 39 1.44 0.73 -9.04
C ALA A 39 0.59 1.75 -8.26
N SER A 40 -0.31 1.27 -7.39
CA SER A 40 -1.12 2.12 -6.51
C SER A 40 -0.24 2.85 -5.49
N GLU A 41 0.69 2.14 -4.83
CA GLU A 41 1.67 2.72 -3.92
C GLU A 41 2.48 3.82 -4.59
N GLN A 42 3.00 3.55 -5.78
CA GLN A 42 3.75 4.54 -6.56
C GLN A 42 2.90 5.79 -6.85
N GLY A 43 1.63 5.63 -7.19
CA GLY A 43 0.71 6.75 -7.42
C GLY A 43 0.52 7.62 -6.17
N VAL A 44 0.37 7.01 -4.99
CA VAL A 44 0.25 7.72 -3.72
C VAL A 44 1.54 8.50 -3.42
N LEU A 45 2.71 7.86 -3.55
CA LEU A 45 3.99 8.48 -3.24
C LEU A 45 4.34 9.63 -4.20
N VAL A 46 4.09 9.48 -5.48
CA VAL A 46 4.29 10.56 -6.46
C VAL A 46 3.41 11.76 -6.12
N SER A 47 2.15 11.51 -5.76
CA SER A 47 1.22 12.57 -5.33
C SER A 47 1.68 13.23 -4.04
N MET A 48 2.22 12.45 -3.10
CA MET A 48 2.74 12.94 -1.82
C MET A 48 3.97 13.82 -2.02
N VAL A 49 4.93 13.41 -2.84
CA VAL A 49 6.13 14.20 -3.12
C VAL A 49 5.77 15.53 -3.77
N ALA A 50 4.85 15.52 -4.74
CA ALA A 50 4.36 16.75 -5.36
C ALA A 50 3.64 17.67 -4.36
N ALA A 51 2.88 17.10 -3.43
CA ALA A 51 2.21 17.85 -2.38
C ALA A 51 3.18 18.43 -1.36
N LEU A 52 4.22 17.68 -0.96
CA LEU A 52 5.29 18.13 -0.07
C LEU A 52 6.07 19.30 -0.69
N ASP A 53 6.36 19.22 -1.99
CA ASP A 53 7.02 20.31 -2.72
C ASP A 53 6.13 21.57 -2.74
N THR A 54 4.85 21.42 -3.02
CA THR A 54 3.89 22.54 -2.97
C THR A 54 3.82 23.13 -1.58
N TYR A 55 3.68 22.32 -0.54
CA TYR A 55 3.62 22.74 0.85
C TYR A 55 4.87 23.55 1.25
N SER A 56 6.06 23.06 0.91
CA SER A 56 7.31 23.74 1.26
C SER A 56 7.44 25.11 0.58
N HIS A 57 6.96 25.25 -0.66
CA HIS A 57 6.94 26.53 -1.34
C HIS A 57 5.91 27.49 -0.75
N GLU A 58 4.74 27.02 -0.32
CA GLU A 58 3.75 27.84 0.40
C GLU A 58 4.34 28.38 1.70
N GLN A 59 5.01 27.52 2.50
CA GLN A 59 5.69 27.95 3.73
C GLN A 59 6.78 28.99 3.44
N TYR A 60 7.53 28.81 2.36
CA TYR A 60 8.53 29.80 1.96
C TYR A 60 7.93 31.16 1.58
N ILE A 61 6.76 31.17 0.95
CA ILE A 61 6.05 32.43 0.61
C ILE A 61 5.51 33.09 1.87
N GLU A 62 5.02 32.34 2.84
CA GLU A 62 4.42 32.88 4.07
C GLU A 62 5.47 33.31 5.09
N ASP A 63 6.45 32.47 5.36
CA ASP A 63 7.40 32.63 6.48
C ASP A 63 8.85 32.89 6.02
N GLY A 64 9.13 32.82 4.74
CA GLY A 64 10.47 32.97 4.16
C GLY A 64 11.42 31.80 4.41
N VAL A 65 10.92 30.68 4.92
CA VAL A 65 11.71 29.48 5.25
C VAL A 65 11.04 28.25 4.64
N LEU A 66 11.84 27.38 4.02
CA LEU A 66 11.36 26.07 3.58
C LEU A 66 11.09 25.19 4.80
N ALA A 67 9.88 24.68 4.90
CA ALA A 67 9.48 23.75 5.96
C ALA A 67 8.56 22.66 5.41
N TRP A 68 8.58 21.50 6.01
CA TRP A 68 7.76 20.35 5.64
C TRP A 68 6.94 19.87 6.84
N PRO A 69 5.77 19.26 6.62
CA PRO A 69 4.94 18.80 7.73
C PRO A 69 5.60 17.62 8.45
N THR A 70 5.32 17.49 9.74
CA THR A 70 5.81 16.35 10.53
C THR A 70 5.24 15.02 9.98
N ASN A 71 3.95 15.03 9.61
CA ASN A 71 3.30 13.89 8.96
C ASN A 71 3.14 14.20 7.45
N PRO A 72 3.78 13.44 6.54
CA PRO A 72 3.74 13.73 5.10
C PRO A 72 2.33 13.68 4.50
N PHE A 73 1.40 12.97 5.12
CA PHE A 73 0.01 12.91 4.67
C PHE A 73 -0.75 14.23 4.88
N ASP A 74 -0.27 15.11 5.76
CA ASP A 74 -0.88 16.43 6.00
C ASP A 74 -0.72 17.39 4.81
N ALA A 75 0.28 17.14 3.95
CA ALA A 75 0.44 17.90 2.71
C ALA A 75 -0.58 17.50 1.63
N LEU A 76 -1.21 16.34 1.75
CA LEU A 76 -2.13 15.84 0.73
C LEU A 76 -3.53 16.47 0.84
N ASN A 77 -4.04 17.03 -0.26
CA ASN A 77 -5.44 17.46 -0.35
C ASN A 77 -6.43 16.28 -0.22
N LYS A 78 -6.02 15.10 -0.67
CA LYS A 78 -6.79 13.86 -0.57
C LYS A 78 -5.88 12.73 -0.14
N VAL A 79 -6.08 12.25 1.07
CA VAL A 79 -5.37 11.08 1.60
C VAL A 79 -5.93 9.77 1.04
N PRO A 80 -5.16 8.67 1.03
CA PRO A 80 -5.65 7.35 0.68
C PRO A 80 -6.86 6.95 1.54
N PRO A 81 -7.84 6.19 1.00
CA PRO A 81 -9.07 5.84 1.74
C PRO A 81 -8.84 5.12 3.06
N SER A 82 -7.80 4.30 3.13
CA SER A 82 -7.45 3.49 4.31
C SER A 82 -6.33 4.13 5.15
N PHE A 83 -6.12 5.44 5.05
CA PHE A 83 -5.13 6.12 5.88
C PHE A 83 -5.65 6.36 7.29
N ASP A 84 -4.91 5.91 8.30
CA ASP A 84 -5.21 6.22 9.70
C ASP A 84 -4.84 7.67 10.04
N LYS A 85 -5.86 8.50 10.13
CA LYS A 85 -5.71 9.92 10.53
C LYS A 85 -5.49 10.10 12.03
N SER A 86 -5.82 9.10 12.84
CA SER A 86 -5.67 9.19 14.30
C SER A 86 -4.22 9.08 14.74
N GLY A 87 -3.38 8.45 13.93
CA GLY A 87 -1.99 8.16 14.26
C GLY A 87 -1.83 7.17 15.42
N THR A 88 -2.89 6.39 15.71
CA THR A 88 -2.93 5.45 16.85
C THR A 88 -2.79 4.00 16.43
N VAL A 89 -3.00 3.70 15.15
CA VAL A 89 -2.88 2.34 14.64
C VAL A 89 -1.39 1.94 14.57
N LEU A 90 -1.05 0.89 15.27
CA LEU A 90 0.28 0.30 15.23
C LEU A 90 0.45 -0.58 13.99
N MET A 91 1.69 -0.74 13.51
CA MET A 91 1.97 -1.60 12.35
C MET A 91 1.39 -3.02 12.47
N LYS A 92 1.35 -3.57 13.68
CA LYS A 92 0.78 -4.90 13.98
C LYS A 92 -0.75 -4.95 13.93
N GLU A 93 -1.42 -3.79 13.97
CA GLU A 93 -2.88 -3.64 13.99
C GLU A 93 -3.45 -3.18 12.65
N MET A 94 -2.59 -3.00 11.64
CA MET A 94 -3.02 -2.61 10.30
C MET A 94 -3.85 -3.71 9.64
N ASP A 95 -4.91 -3.31 8.99
CA ASP A 95 -5.69 -4.15 8.07
C ASP A 95 -5.12 -4.10 6.65
N ASP A 96 -5.60 -4.99 5.78
CA ASP A 96 -5.21 -5.02 4.38
C ASP A 96 -5.46 -3.67 3.68
N SER A 97 -4.46 -3.20 2.97
CA SER A 97 -4.45 -1.93 2.24
C SER A 97 -4.43 -0.68 3.12
N ASP A 98 -4.17 -0.80 4.42
CA ASP A 98 -4.01 0.33 5.31
C ASP A 98 -2.71 1.09 5.07
N TRP A 99 -2.81 2.41 5.30
CA TRP A 99 -1.69 3.33 5.30
C TRP A 99 -1.54 3.97 6.67
N ILE A 100 -0.34 3.98 7.21
CA ILE A 100 -0.02 4.69 8.45
C ILE A 100 1.27 5.51 8.29
N TYR A 101 1.45 6.46 9.19
CA TYR A 101 2.73 7.15 9.39
C TYR A 101 3.22 6.91 10.81
N THR A 102 4.43 6.36 10.94
CA THR A 102 5.06 6.05 12.21
C THR A 102 5.92 7.24 12.66
N ALA A 103 5.35 8.11 13.49
CA ALA A 103 6.05 9.29 14.00
C ALA A 103 6.92 8.98 15.24
N ASP A 104 6.61 7.93 15.98
CA ASP A 104 7.28 7.60 17.25
C ASP A 104 8.64 6.94 17.01
N LYS A 105 9.64 7.38 17.75
CA LYS A 105 10.98 6.79 17.75
C LYS A 105 11.05 5.40 18.37
N SER A 106 10.01 4.98 19.09
CA SER A 106 9.88 3.62 19.66
C SER A 106 9.38 2.61 18.63
N ASP A 107 8.87 3.06 17.48
CA ASP A 107 8.48 2.18 16.38
C ASP A 107 9.70 1.49 15.75
N GLU A 108 9.49 0.31 15.22
CA GLU A 108 10.53 -0.47 14.53
C GLU A 108 11.13 0.32 13.33
N TYR A 109 10.28 1.13 12.67
CA TYR A 109 10.66 2.01 11.56
C TYR A 109 10.13 3.43 11.81
N PRO A 110 10.84 4.25 12.61
CA PRO A 110 10.40 5.61 12.94
C PRO A 110 10.43 6.53 11.71
N ASN A 111 9.56 7.54 11.72
CA ASN A 111 9.41 8.48 10.62
C ASN A 111 9.26 7.80 9.25
N SER A 112 8.38 6.81 9.18
CA SER A 112 8.19 6.05 7.95
C SER A 112 6.72 6.03 7.53
N ILE A 113 6.51 6.07 6.22
CA ILE A 113 5.24 5.78 5.57
C ILE A 113 5.17 4.27 5.43
N VAL A 114 4.09 3.67 5.89
CA VAL A 114 3.90 2.21 5.84
C VAL A 114 2.58 1.90 5.17
N HIS A 115 2.60 0.93 4.27
CA HIS A 115 1.42 0.37 3.62
C HIS A 115 1.41 -1.14 3.78
N ARG A 116 0.28 -1.71 4.25
CA ARG A 116 0.08 -3.16 4.31
C ARG A 116 -0.54 -3.66 3.02
N ARG A 117 0.15 -4.59 2.35
CA ARG A 117 -0.36 -5.30 1.18
C ARG A 117 -1.20 -6.50 1.58
N LYS A 118 -2.09 -6.94 0.70
CA LYS A 118 -2.99 -8.09 0.92
C LYS A 118 -2.29 -9.43 1.17
N GLU A 119 -1.01 -9.55 0.88
CA GLU A 119 -0.20 -10.74 1.16
C GLU A 119 0.63 -10.62 2.45
N ASP A 120 0.14 -9.80 3.41
CA ASP A 120 0.77 -9.57 4.73
C ASP A 120 2.22 -9.07 4.65
N SER A 121 2.56 -8.41 3.57
CA SER A 121 3.82 -7.70 3.46
C SER A 121 3.62 -6.20 3.73
N LEU A 122 4.57 -5.60 4.45
CA LEU A 122 4.62 -4.18 4.69
C LEU A 122 5.60 -3.53 3.70
N SER A 123 5.14 -2.51 3.00
CA SER A 123 5.98 -1.63 2.20
C SER A 123 6.29 -0.39 3.02
N ILE A 124 7.57 -0.05 3.16
CA ILE A 124 8.05 0.97 4.08
C ILE A 124 8.93 1.98 3.33
N TRP A 125 8.59 3.26 3.49
CA TRP A 125 9.35 4.40 2.92
C TRP A 125 9.71 5.37 4.05
N PRO A 126 10.98 5.53 4.38
CA PRO A 126 11.42 6.55 5.31
C PRO A 126 11.04 7.96 4.82
N TYR A 127 10.69 8.83 5.73
CA TYR A 127 10.41 10.24 5.49
C TYR A 127 11.28 11.11 6.38
N ASN A 128 11.88 12.15 5.80
CA ASN A 128 12.63 13.13 6.57
C ASN A 128 11.84 14.45 6.69
N PRO A 129 11.28 14.77 7.86
CA PRO A 129 10.51 16.00 8.04
C PRO A 129 11.34 17.29 7.98
N VAL A 130 12.69 17.18 7.95
CA VAL A 130 13.58 18.33 7.82
C VAL A 130 13.87 18.68 6.37
N THR A 131 13.96 17.67 5.49
CA THR A 131 14.28 17.86 4.06
C THR A 131 13.10 17.60 3.14
N GLY A 132 12.01 17.02 3.64
CA GLY A 132 10.85 16.62 2.85
C GLY A 132 11.07 15.37 1.98
N GLU A 133 12.23 14.72 2.09
CA GLU A 133 12.56 13.56 1.28
C GLU A 133 11.79 12.31 1.70
N VAL A 134 11.28 11.56 0.73
CA VAL A 134 10.59 10.30 0.90
C VAL A 134 11.38 9.19 0.21
N GLY A 135 11.67 8.11 0.94
CA GLY A 135 12.38 6.95 0.40
C GLY A 135 13.78 7.30 -0.11
N TYR A 136 14.64 7.74 0.76
CA TYR A 136 15.93 8.42 0.50
C TYR A 136 16.81 7.84 -0.59
N ASP A 137 16.78 6.54 -0.82
CA ASP A 137 17.80 5.86 -1.63
C ASP A 137 17.27 5.26 -2.94
N ASN A 138 15.96 5.39 -3.27
CA ASN A 138 15.39 4.65 -4.39
C ASN A 138 14.34 5.43 -5.21
N PRO A 139 14.72 6.28 -6.14
CA PRO A 139 13.83 6.66 -7.23
C PRO A 139 13.66 5.47 -8.20
N PRO A 140 12.43 5.14 -8.68
CA PRO A 140 11.19 5.89 -8.54
C PRO A 140 10.26 5.32 -7.45
N TYR A 141 10.47 5.69 -6.20
CA TYR A 141 9.59 5.40 -5.07
C TYR A 141 9.29 3.91 -4.82
N GLN A 142 10.27 3.05 -5.05
CA GLN A 142 10.21 1.68 -4.57
C GLN A 142 10.31 1.67 -3.05
N PRO A 143 9.61 0.77 -2.34
CA PRO A 143 9.75 0.68 -0.89
C PRO A 143 11.22 0.39 -0.55
N THR A 144 11.76 1.12 0.42
CA THR A 144 13.11 0.89 0.93
C THR A 144 13.19 -0.49 1.58
N PHE A 145 12.08 -0.90 2.23
CA PHE A 145 11.94 -2.23 2.81
C PHE A 145 10.59 -2.83 2.43
N THR A 146 10.57 -4.13 2.14
CA THR A 146 9.35 -4.93 2.11
C THR A 146 9.55 -6.05 3.10
N VAL A 147 8.79 -6.03 4.19
CA VAL A 147 8.88 -7.01 5.28
C VAL A 147 7.66 -7.91 5.22
N TYR A 148 7.88 -9.22 5.08
CA TYR A 148 6.81 -10.19 5.24
C TYR A 148 6.58 -10.47 6.72
N ARG A 149 5.37 -10.25 7.19
CA ARG A 149 4.96 -10.36 8.61
C ARG A 149 3.85 -11.40 8.77
N PRO A 150 4.16 -12.69 8.75
CA PRO A 150 3.17 -13.76 8.95
C PRO A 150 2.55 -13.75 10.36
N ASP A 151 3.19 -13.08 11.30
CA ASP A 151 2.75 -12.91 12.68
C ASP A 151 1.56 -11.95 12.84
N LEU A 152 1.17 -11.24 11.78
CA LEU A 152 -0.01 -10.35 11.79
C LEU A 152 -1.32 -11.09 11.44
N GLN A 153 -1.29 -12.41 11.24
CA GLN A 153 -2.45 -13.24 10.91
C GLN A 153 -3.10 -13.94 12.13
N GLU A 154 -2.62 -13.74 13.36
CA GLU A 154 -3.16 -14.36 14.57
C GLU A 154 -4.08 -13.43 15.37
#